data_6c8ac3af1b96e4fe0e9358baf34882ef
#
_entry.id   6c8ac3af1b96e4fe0e9358baf34882ef
#
_cell.length_a   1.000
_cell.length_b   1.000
_cell.length_c   1.000
_cell.angle_alpha   90.00
_cell.angle_beta   90.00
_cell.angle_gamma   90.00
#
_symmetry.space_group_name_H-M   'P 1'
#
loop_
_entity.id
_entity.type
_entity.pdbx_description
1 polymer ?
#
loop_
_entity_poly.entity_id
_entity_poly.type
_entity_poly.pdbx_seq_one_letter_code
_entity_poly.pdbx_strand_id
1 'polypeptide(L)'
;MVGALLCEPDAEDCAAGIFFFNNHGYLDMCGHGTIGVATTLSHLKRLSLGKSKFQTPAGIIDIDLLTPNEVAITNVGSYQLHADVAVQVPGHGELIGDIAYGGNWFFNIKSPVELSLANGDQLQTLAEAIRASLLKMKFDGVDTSRIDHIQFFTPDYSSGHSDNFVVCPGGQFDRSPCGTGTSSLLACLASRDQLGVGQPWRQTSLTGGQFSATYQASKTHQASETEIGVGTIDNPVIPTITGRAFVCSEANLIQNPEDPYRLGNEIKWGQA
;
A
#
# COMPACT_ATOMS: atom_id res chain seq x y z
N MET A 1 -10.80 1.66 -8.65
CA MET A 1 -11.08 0.22 -8.35
C MET A 1 -9.80 -0.55 -8.63
N VAL A 2 -9.41 -1.48 -7.77
CA VAL A 2 -8.27 -2.37 -8.01
C VAL A 2 -8.81 -3.73 -8.41
N GLY A 3 -8.25 -4.28 -9.48
CA GLY A 3 -8.47 -5.65 -9.91
C GLY A 3 -7.34 -6.56 -9.40
N ALA A 4 -7.64 -7.85 -9.24
CA ALA A 4 -6.65 -8.86 -8.93
C ALA A 4 -6.80 -10.01 -9.94
N LEU A 5 -5.73 -10.28 -10.68
CA LEU A 5 -5.64 -11.43 -11.56
C LEU A 5 -4.94 -12.56 -10.80
N LEU A 6 -5.64 -13.69 -10.66
CA LEU A 6 -5.07 -14.89 -10.06
C LEU A 6 -4.35 -15.71 -11.13
N CYS A 7 -3.16 -16.18 -10.80
CA CYS A 7 -2.37 -17.07 -11.64
C CYS A 7 -1.74 -18.18 -10.78
N GLU A 8 -1.19 -19.20 -11.45
CA GLU A 8 -0.35 -20.20 -10.79
C GLU A 8 0.90 -19.52 -10.25
N PRO A 9 1.27 -19.76 -8.99
CA PRO A 9 2.51 -19.24 -8.43
C PRO A 9 3.72 -20.03 -8.96
N ASP A 10 4.88 -19.36 -9.10
CA ASP A 10 6.15 -20.05 -9.37
C ASP A 10 6.68 -20.76 -8.12
N ALA A 11 6.35 -20.25 -6.93
CA ALA A 11 6.74 -20.81 -5.64
C ALA A 11 5.71 -21.88 -5.20
N GLU A 12 6.16 -23.13 -5.06
CA GLU A 12 5.30 -24.28 -4.74
C GLU A 12 4.55 -24.17 -3.40
N ASP A 13 5.05 -23.37 -2.47
CA ASP A 13 4.44 -23.17 -1.14
C ASP A 13 3.44 -21.99 -1.10
N CYS A 14 3.19 -21.34 -2.24
CA CYS A 14 2.19 -20.29 -2.37
C CYS A 14 0.83 -20.85 -2.81
N ALA A 15 -0.24 -20.38 -2.18
CA ALA A 15 -1.61 -20.76 -2.53
C ALA A 15 -2.11 -20.09 -3.81
N ALA A 16 -1.53 -18.96 -4.19
CA ALA A 16 -1.84 -18.25 -5.44
C ALA A 16 -0.72 -17.28 -5.81
N GLY A 17 -0.54 -17.05 -7.11
CA GLY A 17 0.11 -15.88 -7.67
C GLY A 17 -0.93 -14.78 -7.92
N ILE A 18 -0.58 -13.52 -7.69
CA ILE A 18 -1.51 -12.41 -7.81
C ILE A 18 -0.84 -11.25 -8.52
N PHE A 19 -1.48 -10.74 -9.59
CA PHE A 19 -1.16 -9.46 -10.20
C PHE A 19 -2.27 -8.47 -9.87
N PHE A 20 -1.92 -7.40 -9.18
CA PHE A 20 -2.84 -6.30 -8.94
C PHE A 20 -2.77 -5.28 -10.07
N PHE A 21 -3.91 -4.69 -10.43
CA PHE A 21 -3.98 -3.67 -11.48
C PHE A 21 -5.12 -2.68 -11.23
N ASN A 22 -4.99 -1.52 -11.82
CA ASN A 22 -6.05 -0.52 -11.91
C ASN A 22 -6.17 -0.01 -13.36
N ASN A 23 -6.87 1.10 -13.58
CA ASN A 23 -7.01 1.71 -14.89
C ASN A 23 -5.74 2.40 -15.43
N HIS A 24 -4.68 2.46 -14.65
CA HIS A 24 -3.37 3.02 -15.05
C HIS A 24 -2.32 1.94 -15.34
N GLY A 25 -2.43 0.77 -14.74
CA GLY A 25 -1.47 -0.30 -14.93
C GLY A 25 -1.40 -1.27 -13.76
N TYR A 26 -0.28 -1.96 -13.67
CA TYR A 26 -0.01 -2.93 -12.62
C TYR A 26 0.53 -2.25 -11.37
N LEU A 27 0.24 -2.87 -10.23
CA LEU A 27 0.75 -2.49 -8.91
C LEU A 27 1.67 -3.60 -8.41
N ASP A 28 2.80 -3.23 -7.82
CA ASP A 28 3.75 -4.22 -7.28
C ASP A 28 3.13 -5.01 -6.12
N MET A 29 2.34 -4.33 -5.28
CA MET A 29 1.60 -4.93 -4.18
C MET A 29 0.34 -4.11 -3.87
N CYS A 30 -0.70 -4.78 -3.33
CA CYS A 30 -1.92 -4.11 -2.87
C CYS A 30 -2.44 -4.78 -1.60
N GLY A 31 -2.30 -4.12 -0.44
CA GLY A 31 -2.71 -4.68 0.86
C GLY A 31 -4.19 -4.98 0.94
N HIS A 32 -5.06 -4.01 0.62
CA HIS A 32 -6.51 -4.23 0.65
C HIS A 32 -6.96 -5.24 -0.42
N GLY A 33 -6.29 -5.25 -1.59
CA GLY A 33 -6.52 -6.25 -2.63
C GLY A 33 -6.19 -7.66 -2.13
N THR A 34 -5.08 -7.84 -1.41
CA THR A 34 -4.70 -9.12 -0.80
C THR A 34 -5.74 -9.61 0.22
N ILE A 35 -6.25 -8.73 1.10
CA ILE A 35 -7.33 -9.05 2.03
C ILE A 35 -8.57 -9.49 1.24
N GLY A 36 -8.93 -8.77 0.17
CA GLY A 36 -10.05 -9.10 -0.70
C GLY A 36 -9.88 -10.45 -1.40
N VAL A 37 -8.68 -10.76 -1.92
CA VAL A 37 -8.37 -12.05 -2.55
C VAL A 37 -8.47 -13.20 -1.55
N ALA A 38 -7.88 -13.07 -0.35
CA ALA A 38 -7.95 -14.11 0.66
C ALA A 38 -9.40 -14.41 1.08
N THR A 39 -10.21 -13.35 1.31
CA THR A 39 -11.64 -13.47 1.60
C THR A 39 -12.40 -14.12 0.44
N THR A 40 -12.10 -13.74 -0.81
CA THR A 40 -12.75 -14.32 -2.00
C THR A 40 -12.40 -15.78 -2.18
N LEU A 41 -11.13 -16.16 -2.04
CA LEU A 41 -10.68 -17.56 -2.13
C LEU A 41 -11.30 -18.42 -1.02
N SER A 42 -11.47 -17.86 0.19
CA SER A 42 -12.21 -18.53 1.28
C SER A 42 -13.67 -18.75 0.93
N HIS A 43 -14.35 -17.74 0.39
CA HIS A 43 -15.72 -17.83 -0.08
C HIS A 43 -15.89 -18.93 -1.14
N LEU A 44 -14.94 -19.00 -2.08
CA LEU A 44 -14.88 -20.03 -3.13
C LEU A 44 -14.39 -21.39 -2.63
N LYS A 45 -14.13 -21.54 -1.30
CA LYS A 45 -13.61 -22.78 -0.68
C LYS A 45 -12.26 -23.24 -1.25
N ARG A 46 -11.48 -22.29 -1.76
CA ARG A 46 -10.12 -22.51 -2.31
C ARG A 46 -9.02 -22.16 -1.29
N LEU A 47 -9.39 -21.51 -0.18
CA LEU A 47 -8.49 -21.17 0.93
C LEU A 47 -9.18 -21.49 2.25
N SER A 48 -8.50 -22.21 3.14
CA SER A 48 -8.96 -22.53 4.49
C SER A 48 -8.49 -21.47 5.49
N LEU A 49 -9.13 -21.40 6.68
CA LEU A 49 -8.65 -20.57 7.77
C LEU A 49 -7.22 -20.95 8.16
N GLY A 50 -6.45 -19.97 8.61
CA GLY A 50 -5.07 -20.10 9.03
C GLY A 50 -4.07 -19.52 8.03
N LYS A 51 -2.81 -19.94 8.19
CA LYS A 51 -1.67 -19.39 7.47
C LYS A 51 -1.53 -19.93 6.05
N SER A 52 -1.17 -19.05 5.14
CA SER A 52 -0.87 -19.36 3.76
C SER A 52 0.08 -18.30 3.17
N LYS A 53 0.48 -18.45 1.93
CA LYS A 53 1.34 -17.50 1.21
C LYS A 53 0.76 -17.14 -0.14
N PHE A 54 0.96 -15.89 -0.53
CA PHE A 54 0.69 -15.43 -1.88
C PHE A 54 1.96 -14.86 -2.51
N GLN A 55 2.14 -15.13 -3.79
CA GLN A 55 3.22 -14.55 -4.58
C GLN A 55 2.71 -13.29 -5.28
N THR A 56 3.44 -12.19 -5.14
CA THR A 56 3.15 -10.90 -5.80
C THR A 56 4.40 -10.39 -6.52
N PRO A 57 4.32 -9.40 -7.41
CA PRO A 57 5.49 -8.78 -8.01
C PRO A 57 6.46 -8.16 -6.98
N ALA A 58 5.95 -7.70 -5.83
CA ALA A 58 6.79 -7.18 -4.74
C ALA A 58 7.49 -8.29 -3.94
N GLY A 59 7.07 -9.57 -4.09
CA GLY A 59 7.61 -10.72 -3.39
C GLY A 59 6.54 -11.63 -2.78
N ILE A 60 6.99 -12.62 -2.02
CA ILE A 60 6.10 -13.52 -1.29
C ILE A 60 5.66 -12.84 0.00
N ILE A 61 4.36 -12.90 0.25
CA ILE A 61 3.71 -12.37 1.44
C ILE A 61 3.02 -13.48 2.21
N ASP A 62 3.16 -13.46 3.53
CA ASP A 62 2.42 -14.36 4.40
C ASP A 62 1.06 -13.76 4.72
N ILE A 63 0.03 -14.59 4.69
CA ILE A 63 -1.31 -14.25 5.10
C ILE A 63 -1.77 -15.19 6.23
N ASP A 64 -2.62 -14.68 7.09
CA ASP A 64 -3.35 -15.48 8.08
C ASP A 64 -4.83 -15.13 7.97
N LEU A 65 -5.63 -16.05 7.44
CA LEU A 65 -7.07 -15.91 7.35
C LEU A 65 -7.69 -16.24 8.72
N LEU A 66 -7.86 -15.22 9.54
CA LEU A 66 -8.31 -15.33 10.94
C LEU A 66 -9.78 -15.71 11.04
N THR A 67 -10.60 -15.14 10.18
CA THR A 67 -12.03 -15.46 9.99
C THR A 67 -12.34 -15.39 8.49
N PRO A 68 -13.53 -15.81 8.04
CA PRO A 68 -13.89 -15.69 6.61
C PRO A 68 -13.78 -14.27 6.03
N ASN A 69 -13.78 -13.25 6.89
CA ASN A 69 -13.77 -11.83 6.49
C ASN A 69 -12.62 -11.01 7.11
N GLU A 70 -11.74 -11.62 7.89
CA GLU A 70 -10.64 -10.93 8.57
C GLU A 70 -9.31 -11.60 8.25
N VAL A 71 -8.36 -10.83 7.78
CA VAL A 71 -7.08 -11.31 7.27
C VAL A 71 -5.96 -10.47 7.86
N ALA A 72 -4.94 -11.13 8.40
CA ALA A 72 -3.66 -10.52 8.70
C ALA A 72 -2.69 -10.79 7.53
N ILE A 73 -1.98 -9.76 7.09
CA ILE A 73 -0.98 -9.83 6.01
C ILE A 73 0.35 -9.44 6.60
N THR A 74 1.35 -10.32 6.49
CA THR A 74 2.74 -9.94 6.72
C THR A 74 3.33 -9.50 5.40
N ASN A 75 3.55 -8.19 5.28
CA ASN A 75 3.97 -7.54 4.05
C ASN A 75 5.49 -7.74 3.82
N VAL A 76 5.95 -7.34 2.63
CA VAL A 76 7.38 -7.27 2.30
C VAL A 76 8.11 -6.26 3.18
N GLY A 77 9.43 -6.35 3.23
CA GLY A 77 10.27 -5.40 3.96
C GLY A 77 9.96 -3.96 3.55
N SER A 78 9.67 -3.12 4.54
CA SER A 78 9.30 -1.71 4.35
C SER A 78 10.32 -0.80 5.00
N TYR A 79 10.65 0.32 4.37
CA TYR A 79 11.71 1.20 4.83
C TYR A 79 11.47 2.66 4.41
N GLN A 80 11.99 3.59 5.20
CA GLN A 80 12.15 4.98 4.85
C GLN A 80 13.45 5.14 4.06
N LEU A 81 13.35 5.72 2.86
CA LEU A 81 14.52 5.98 2.02
C LEU A 81 15.08 7.39 2.26
N HIS A 82 14.19 8.39 2.25
CA HIS A 82 14.57 9.79 2.51
C HIS A 82 13.62 10.38 3.55
N ALA A 83 14.19 10.97 4.59
CA ALA A 83 13.47 11.69 5.63
C ALA A 83 13.40 13.19 5.34
N ASP A 84 12.34 13.84 5.79
CA ASP A 84 12.18 15.30 5.82
C ASP A 84 12.46 15.97 4.47
N VAL A 85 11.96 15.37 3.39
CA VAL A 85 12.12 15.89 2.03
C VAL A 85 11.26 17.12 1.85
N ALA A 86 11.89 18.27 1.61
CA ALA A 86 11.23 19.53 1.31
C ALA A 86 10.83 19.61 -0.16
N VAL A 87 9.54 19.80 -0.45
CA VAL A 87 8.99 19.92 -1.80
C VAL A 87 8.33 21.26 -1.97
N GLN A 88 8.76 22.04 -2.96
CA GLN A 88 8.12 23.31 -3.32
C GLN A 88 6.88 23.04 -4.18
N VAL A 89 5.70 23.31 -3.63
CA VAL A 89 4.42 23.04 -4.28
C VAL A 89 3.75 24.35 -4.69
N PRO A 90 3.53 24.60 -6.00
CA PRO A 90 2.90 25.82 -6.46
C PRO A 90 1.56 26.10 -5.77
N GLY A 91 1.40 27.32 -5.23
CA GLY A 91 0.19 27.72 -4.50
C GLY A 91 0.10 27.22 -3.04
N HIS A 92 1.00 26.33 -2.60
CA HIS A 92 0.99 25.75 -1.25
C HIS A 92 2.28 25.97 -0.48
N GLY A 93 3.34 26.50 -1.13
CA GLY A 93 4.64 26.73 -0.50
C GLY A 93 5.47 25.46 -0.33
N GLU A 94 6.33 25.47 0.68
CA GLU A 94 7.16 24.32 1.02
C GLU A 94 6.39 23.32 1.87
N LEU A 95 6.36 22.08 1.42
CA LEU A 95 5.78 20.94 2.16
C LEU A 95 6.86 19.92 2.45
N ILE A 96 6.86 19.34 3.65
CA ILE A 96 7.87 18.40 4.10
C ILE A 96 7.23 17.03 4.32
N GLY A 97 7.85 15.99 3.77
CA GLY A 97 7.39 14.61 3.89
C GLY A 97 8.53 13.62 3.75
N ASP A 98 8.20 12.35 3.81
CA ASP A 98 9.14 11.23 3.75
C ASP A 98 8.93 10.40 2.49
N ILE A 99 10.01 10.00 1.84
CA ILE A 99 9.97 8.99 0.76
C ILE A 99 10.22 7.62 1.39
N ALA A 100 9.24 6.73 1.26
CA ALA A 100 9.29 5.41 1.86
C ALA A 100 8.69 4.33 0.95
N TYR A 101 9.16 3.09 1.14
CA TYR A 101 8.68 1.90 0.46
C TYR A 101 7.89 1.01 1.41
N GLY A 102 6.71 0.55 0.98
CA GLY A 102 5.85 -0.37 1.72
C GLY A 102 5.23 -1.45 0.83
N GLY A 103 5.90 -1.83 -0.26
CA GLY A 103 5.38 -2.63 -1.37
C GLY A 103 5.03 -1.79 -2.60
N ASN A 104 4.84 -0.48 -2.42
CA ASN A 104 4.85 0.59 -3.42
C ASN A 104 5.59 1.78 -2.84
N TRP A 105 5.90 2.78 -3.67
CA TRP A 105 6.59 3.97 -3.23
C TRP A 105 5.62 5.07 -2.82
N PHE A 106 5.89 5.69 -1.69
CA PHE A 106 5.04 6.71 -1.07
C PHE A 106 5.82 7.98 -0.81
N PHE A 107 5.13 9.11 -0.92
CA PHE A 107 5.47 10.33 -0.21
C PHE A 107 4.49 10.48 0.95
N ASN A 108 4.98 10.25 2.17
CA ASN A 108 4.21 10.34 3.41
C ASN A 108 4.34 11.75 3.98
N ILE A 109 3.22 12.45 4.15
CA ILE A 109 3.21 13.83 4.63
C ILE A 109 2.14 14.03 5.72
N LYS A 110 2.49 14.69 6.81
CA LYS A 110 1.48 15.18 7.77
C LYS A 110 0.53 16.12 7.05
N SER A 111 -0.75 15.84 7.16
CA SER A 111 -1.74 16.59 6.37
C SER A 111 -1.75 18.06 6.73
N PRO A 112 -1.55 18.98 5.77
CA PRO A 112 -1.71 20.42 6.00
C PRO A 112 -3.18 20.87 5.96
N VAL A 113 -4.08 19.95 5.60
CA VAL A 113 -5.53 20.17 5.48
C VAL A 113 -6.22 19.15 6.40
N GLU A 114 -7.34 19.54 7.00
CA GLU A 114 -8.15 18.63 7.81
C GLU A 114 -8.55 17.40 6.97
N LEU A 115 -8.28 16.20 7.50
CA LEU A 115 -8.67 14.95 6.89
C LEU A 115 -10.16 14.71 7.11
N SER A 116 -10.97 15.11 6.11
CA SER A 116 -12.41 14.89 6.09
C SER A 116 -12.89 14.61 4.65
N LEU A 117 -14.02 13.92 4.51
CA LEU A 117 -14.61 13.68 3.19
C LEU A 117 -14.99 15.00 2.47
N ALA A 118 -15.33 16.04 3.23
CA ALA A 118 -15.63 17.36 2.67
C ALA A 118 -14.41 17.99 1.98
N ASN A 119 -13.20 17.68 2.44
CA ASN A 119 -11.94 18.17 1.88
C ASN A 119 -11.30 17.21 0.86
N GLY A 120 -12.00 16.13 0.47
CA GLY A 120 -11.46 15.10 -0.42
C GLY A 120 -10.92 15.64 -1.74
N ASP A 121 -11.67 16.49 -2.43
CA ASP A 121 -11.25 17.11 -3.70
C ASP A 121 -10.02 18.02 -3.51
N GLN A 122 -9.97 18.78 -2.41
CA GLN A 122 -8.81 19.62 -2.08
C GLN A 122 -7.55 18.77 -1.81
N LEU A 123 -7.69 17.68 -1.05
CA LEU A 123 -6.60 16.75 -0.76
C LEU A 123 -6.11 16.05 -2.03
N GLN A 124 -7.01 15.66 -2.92
CA GLN A 124 -6.68 15.06 -4.21
C GLN A 124 -5.92 16.04 -5.10
N THR A 125 -6.39 17.27 -5.23
CA THR A 125 -5.71 18.34 -5.99
C THR A 125 -4.32 18.62 -5.43
N LEU A 126 -4.18 18.68 -4.11
CA LEU A 126 -2.91 18.89 -3.44
C LEU A 126 -1.95 17.71 -3.70
N ALA A 127 -2.43 16.47 -3.64
CA ALA A 127 -1.62 15.28 -3.94
C ALA A 127 -1.07 15.32 -5.36
N GLU A 128 -1.88 15.71 -6.34
CA GLU A 128 -1.45 15.85 -7.74
C GLU A 128 -0.38 16.95 -7.90
N ALA A 129 -0.54 18.07 -7.19
CA ALA A 129 0.45 19.16 -7.19
C ALA A 129 1.77 18.74 -6.54
N ILE A 130 1.73 17.99 -5.44
CA ILE A 130 2.91 17.39 -4.79
C ILE A 130 3.61 16.44 -5.77
N ARG A 131 2.87 15.52 -6.36
CA ARG A 131 3.41 14.56 -7.33
C ARG A 131 4.06 15.24 -8.52
N ALA A 132 3.42 16.26 -9.09
CA ALA A 132 3.98 17.05 -10.19
C ALA A 132 5.26 17.79 -9.80
N SER A 133 5.41 18.17 -8.53
CA SER A 133 6.63 18.79 -8.00
C SER A 133 7.73 17.75 -7.76
N LEU A 134 7.40 16.58 -7.19
CA LEU A 134 8.33 15.47 -7.00
C LEU A 134 8.94 14.99 -8.30
N LEU A 135 8.17 14.90 -9.39
CA LEU A 135 8.63 14.47 -10.72
C LEU A 135 9.75 15.38 -11.30
N LYS A 136 9.91 16.60 -10.80
CA LYS A 136 10.98 17.53 -11.20
C LYS A 136 12.26 17.38 -10.36
N MET A 137 12.20 16.56 -9.32
CA MET A 137 13.31 16.30 -8.40
C MET A 137 14.00 14.98 -8.77
N LYS A 138 15.16 14.76 -8.17
CA LYS A 138 15.91 13.50 -8.29
C LYS A 138 16.26 13.03 -6.90
N PHE A 139 16.11 11.73 -6.67
CA PHE A 139 16.42 11.09 -5.40
C PHE A 139 17.31 9.89 -5.65
N ASP A 140 18.33 9.72 -4.81
CA ASP A 140 19.16 8.53 -4.86
C ASP A 140 18.35 7.31 -4.38
N GLY A 141 18.55 6.17 -5.03
CA GLY A 141 17.94 4.90 -4.65
C GLY A 141 16.51 4.66 -5.17
N VAL A 142 15.87 5.66 -5.82
CA VAL A 142 14.54 5.48 -6.41
C VAL A 142 14.38 6.30 -7.70
N ASP A 143 13.77 5.70 -8.72
CA ASP A 143 13.24 6.45 -9.85
C ASP A 143 12.03 7.26 -9.37
N THR A 144 12.13 8.59 -9.49
CA THR A 144 11.11 9.52 -9.00
C THR A 144 9.73 9.27 -9.61
N SER A 145 9.66 8.75 -10.85
CA SER A 145 8.40 8.39 -11.50
C SER A 145 7.62 7.29 -10.75
N ARG A 146 8.32 6.49 -9.94
CA ARG A 146 7.73 5.42 -9.11
C ARG A 146 7.15 5.93 -7.79
N ILE A 147 7.47 7.17 -7.37
CA ILE A 147 6.87 7.79 -6.18
C ILE A 147 5.49 8.32 -6.60
N ASP A 148 4.56 7.43 -6.73
CA ASP A 148 3.27 7.65 -7.36
C ASP A 148 2.08 7.64 -6.40
N HIS A 149 2.32 7.31 -5.13
CA HIS A 149 1.34 7.40 -4.06
C HIS A 149 1.67 8.56 -3.12
N ILE A 150 0.66 9.40 -2.85
CA ILE A 150 0.76 10.46 -1.85
C ILE A 150 -0.13 10.10 -0.67
N GLN A 151 0.46 9.99 0.53
CA GLN A 151 -0.27 9.69 1.75
C GLN A 151 -0.27 10.89 2.69
N PHE A 152 -1.43 11.47 2.90
CA PHE A 152 -1.66 12.41 3.99
C PHE A 152 -2.04 11.65 5.25
N PHE A 153 -1.48 12.06 6.39
CA PHE A 153 -1.80 11.44 7.67
C PHE A 153 -1.83 12.46 8.82
N THR A 154 -2.61 12.16 9.87
CA THR A 154 -2.69 12.96 11.10
C THR A 154 -2.46 12.01 12.28
N PRO A 155 -1.21 11.94 12.83
CA PRO A 155 -0.90 10.98 13.86
C PRO A 155 -1.33 11.46 15.24
N ASP A 156 -1.87 10.57 16.04
CA ASP A 156 -1.93 10.63 17.48
C ASP A 156 -1.00 9.56 18.08
N TYR A 157 0.22 9.96 18.36
CA TYR A 157 1.24 9.05 18.88
C TYR A 157 0.87 8.51 20.27
N SER A 158 0.09 9.25 21.06
CA SER A 158 -0.29 8.87 22.41
C SER A 158 -1.26 7.69 22.44
N SER A 159 -2.14 7.60 21.45
CA SER A 159 -3.11 6.50 21.30
C SER A 159 -2.67 5.44 20.28
N GLY A 160 -1.51 5.61 19.62
CA GLY A 160 -1.06 4.70 18.58
C GLY A 160 -2.03 4.67 17.38
N HIS A 161 -2.48 5.83 16.94
CA HIS A 161 -3.48 5.98 15.89
C HIS A 161 -3.11 7.07 14.89
N SER A 162 -3.56 6.91 13.64
CA SER A 162 -3.59 7.97 12.64
C SER A 162 -4.81 7.84 11.74
N ASP A 163 -5.38 8.97 11.37
CA ASP A 163 -6.22 9.04 10.19
C ASP A 163 -5.35 9.23 8.96
N ASN A 164 -5.80 8.73 7.80
CA ASN A 164 -5.09 8.93 6.54
C ASN A 164 -6.01 9.12 5.34
N PHE A 165 -5.41 9.68 4.29
CA PHE A 165 -5.97 9.79 2.96
C PHE A 165 -4.86 9.50 1.95
N VAL A 166 -5.07 8.48 1.11
CA VAL A 166 -4.06 8.03 0.15
C VAL A 166 -4.57 8.25 -1.26
N VAL A 167 -3.81 9.02 -2.04
CA VAL A 167 -4.05 9.20 -3.48
C VAL A 167 -3.09 8.29 -4.23
N CYS A 168 -3.68 7.41 -5.04
CA CYS A 168 -3.00 6.41 -5.85
C CYS A 168 -2.68 6.95 -7.26
N PRO A 169 -1.88 6.23 -8.06
CA PRO A 169 -1.68 6.54 -9.47
C PRO A 169 -3.01 6.74 -10.20
N GLY A 170 -3.09 7.83 -10.98
CA GLY A 170 -4.31 8.21 -11.69
C GLY A 170 -5.28 9.05 -10.90
N GLY A 171 -4.87 9.57 -9.75
CA GLY A 171 -5.64 10.52 -8.97
C GLY A 171 -6.81 9.90 -8.21
N GLN A 172 -6.94 8.58 -8.17
CA GLN A 172 -7.97 7.91 -7.38
C GLN A 172 -7.49 7.78 -5.92
N PHE A 173 -8.39 7.96 -4.96
CA PHE A 173 -8.06 7.74 -3.56
C PHE A 173 -8.55 6.38 -3.05
N ASP A 174 -7.81 5.82 -2.12
CA ASP A 174 -8.19 4.59 -1.42
C ASP A 174 -9.33 4.83 -0.44
N ARG A 175 -10.36 3.99 -0.52
CA ARG A 175 -11.42 3.96 0.51
C ARG A 175 -10.97 3.26 1.78
N SER A 176 -10.04 2.32 1.67
CA SER A 176 -9.38 1.67 2.81
C SER A 176 -8.22 2.52 3.32
N PRO A 177 -7.64 2.20 4.50
CA PRO A 177 -6.46 2.90 5.00
C PRO A 177 -5.17 2.69 4.17
N CYS A 178 -5.23 1.95 3.07
CA CYS A 178 -4.10 1.55 2.24
C CYS A 178 -3.04 0.71 2.98
N GLY A 179 -2.96 -0.60 2.68
CA GLY A 179 -2.05 -1.51 3.39
C GLY A 179 -0.57 -1.19 3.14
N THR A 180 -0.19 -0.92 1.88
CA THR A 180 1.18 -0.52 1.52
C THR A 180 1.52 0.87 2.05
N GLY A 181 0.56 1.80 2.09
CA GLY A 181 0.71 3.11 2.72
C GLY A 181 0.90 3.01 4.23
N THR A 182 0.10 2.18 4.91
CA THR A 182 0.29 1.90 6.34
C THR A 182 1.67 1.29 6.59
N SER A 183 2.12 0.34 5.75
CA SER A 183 3.45 -0.28 5.86
C SER A 183 4.58 0.74 5.72
N SER A 184 4.51 1.63 4.74
CA SER A 184 5.50 2.70 4.55
C SER A 184 5.51 3.69 5.72
N LEU A 185 4.34 4.00 6.29
CA LEU A 185 4.24 4.87 7.47
C LEU A 185 4.85 4.21 8.70
N LEU A 186 4.60 2.91 8.94
CA LEU A 186 5.22 2.18 10.06
C LEU A 186 6.76 2.23 9.98
N ALA A 187 7.33 2.13 8.78
CA ALA A 187 8.78 2.27 8.59
C ALA A 187 9.27 3.69 8.96
N CYS A 188 8.55 4.74 8.56
CA CYS A 188 8.86 6.12 8.95
C CYS A 188 8.76 6.35 10.46
N LEU A 189 7.75 5.75 11.11
CA LEU A 189 7.56 5.85 12.57
C LEU A 189 8.67 5.10 13.31
N ALA A 190 9.03 3.91 12.82
CA ALA A 190 10.11 3.11 13.40
C ALA A 190 11.46 3.83 13.29
N SER A 191 11.79 4.41 12.13
CA SER A 191 13.06 5.11 11.90
C SER A 191 13.24 6.36 12.78
N ARG A 192 12.13 6.88 13.34
CA ARG A 192 12.09 8.03 14.25
C ARG A 192 11.87 7.65 15.71
N ASP A 193 11.91 6.36 16.06
CA ASP A 193 11.61 5.85 17.41
C ASP A 193 10.22 6.26 17.93
N GLN A 194 9.29 6.54 17.02
CA GLN A 194 7.92 6.95 17.33
C GLN A 194 6.96 5.76 17.49
N LEU A 195 7.39 4.57 17.09
CA LEU A 195 6.66 3.31 17.27
C LEU A 195 7.65 2.18 17.54
N GLY A 196 7.44 1.45 18.61
CA GLY A 196 8.28 0.30 19.01
C GLY A 196 7.90 -0.99 18.28
N VAL A 197 8.86 -1.94 18.21
CA VAL A 197 8.62 -3.29 17.67
C VAL A 197 7.44 -3.95 18.37
N GLY A 198 6.50 -4.49 17.60
CA GLY A 198 5.29 -5.14 18.12
C GLY A 198 4.26 -4.21 18.74
N GLN A 199 4.54 -2.92 18.84
CA GLN A 199 3.57 -1.95 19.33
C GLN A 199 2.40 -1.81 18.36
N PRO A 200 1.14 -1.88 18.83
CA PRO A 200 -0.02 -1.72 17.97
C PRO A 200 -0.14 -0.29 17.41
N TRP A 201 -0.49 -0.21 16.14
CA TRP A 201 -0.85 1.01 15.43
C TRP A 201 -2.20 0.83 14.74
N ARG A 202 -3.11 1.79 14.89
CA ARG A 202 -4.39 1.80 14.19
C ARG A 202 -4.38 2.87 13.10
N GLN A 203 -4.71 2.48 11.89
CA GLN A 203 -4.85 3.38 10.76
C GLN A 203 -6.32 3.44 10.33
N THR A 204 -6.88 4.64 10.22
CA THR A 204 -8.28 4.87 9.82
C THR A 204 -8.32 5.71 8.55
N SER A 205 -9.08 5.29 7.54
CA SER A 205 -9.33 6.07 6.33
C SER A 205 -10.49 7.06 6.51
N LEU A 206 -10.58 8.05 5.63
CA LEU A 206 -11.69 9.03 5.66
C LEU A 206 -13.08 8.40 5.50
N THR A 207 -13.18 7.19 4.96
CA THR A 207 -14.44 6.45 4.84
C THR A 207 -14.77 5.62 6.08
N GLY A 208 -13.94 5.69 7.14
CA GLY A 208 -14.12 4.93 8.39
C GLY A 208 -13.57 3.50 8.34
N GLY A 209 -12.94 3.08 7.24
CA GLY A 209 -12.23 1.80 7.18
C GLY A 209 -11.05 1.80 8.14
N GLN A 210 -10.76 0.67 8.78
CA GLN A 210 -9.69 0.55 9.77
C GLN A 210 -8.79 -0.64 9.50
N PHE A 211 -7.48 -0.43 9.74
CA PHE A 211 -6.48 -1.47 9.87
C PHE A 211 -5.87 -1.43 11.27
N SER A 212 -5.60 -2.62 11.82
CA SER A 212 -4.67 -2.79 12.93
C SER A 212 -3.33 -3.23 12.37
N ALA A 213 -2.25 -2.60 12.81
CA ALA A 213 -0.93 -2.86 12.29
C ALA A 213 0.11 -2.98 13.40
N THR A 214 1.12 -3.79 13.16
CA THR A 214 2.34 -3.91 13.96
C THR A 214 3.51 -4.12 13.02
N TYR A 215 4.74 -4.07 13.53
CA TYR A 215 5.90 -4.49 12.76
C TYR A 215 6.88 -5.31 13.60
N GLN A 216 7.71 -6.10 12.92
CA GLN A 216 8.89 -6.76 13.45
C GLN A 216 10.13 -6.21 12.74
N ALA A 217 11.27 -6.21 13.40
CA ALA A 217 12.55 -5.94 12.74
C ALA A 217 12.89 -7.08 11.76
N SER A 218 13.52 -6.76 10.63
CA SER A 218 13.97 -7.79 9.69
C SER A 218 15.04 -8.68 10.34
N LYS A 219 14.92 -10.00 10.16
CA LYS A 219 15.89 -10.98 10.70
C LYS A 219 17.22 -11.00 9.92
N THR A 220 17.31 -10.31 8.81
CA THR A 220 18.52 -10.30 7.96
C THR A 220 19.69 -9.53 8.56
N HIS A 221 19.46 -8.71 9.58
CA HIS A 221 20.50 -8.01 10.32
C HIS A 221 20.53 -8.50 11.77
N GLN A 222 21.06 -9.73 12.01
CA GLN A 222 21.55 -10.10 13.32
C GLN A 222 22.89 -9.40 13.55
N ALA A 223 22.85 -8.38 14.43
CA ALA A 223 23.97 -7.89 15.22
C ALA A 223 25.30 -7.62 14.47
N SER A 224 25.40 -6.53 13.76
CA SER A 224 26.61 -5.72 13.87
C SER A 224 26.34 -4.65 14.95
N GLU A 225 27.31 -4.43 15.84
CA GLU A 225 27.23 -3.49 16.97
C GLU A 225 27.18 -2.00 16.55
N THR A 226 26.82 -1.71 15.32
CA THR A 226 26.52 -0.35 14.85
C THR A 226 25.01 -0.20 14.83
N GLU A 227 24.51 0.75 15.59
CA GLU A 227 23.09 1.14 15.73
C GLU A 227 22.54 1.65 14.38
N ILE A 228 22.27 0.73 13.43
CA ILE A 228 21.49 1.09 12.22
C ILE A 228 20.05 1.17 12.67
N GLY A 229 19.45 2.37 12.58
CA GLY A 229 18.05 2.61 12.97
C GLY A 229 17.10 1.65 12.26
N VAL A 230 16.13 1.11 12.99
CA VAL A 230 15.07 0.24 12.46
C VAL A 230 14.17 1.07 11.52
N GLY A 231 13.73 0.48 10.40
CA GLY A 231 12.88 1.16 9.42
C GLY A 231 13.64 1.84 8.29
N THR A 232 14.95 1.70 8.24
CA THR A 232 15.82 2.16 7.13
C THR A 232 15.96 1.08 6.06
N ILE A 233 16.55 1.42 4.91
CA ILE A 233 16.79 0.47 3.81
C ILE A 233 17.70 -0.70 4.25
N ASP A 234 18.67 -0.43 5.12
CA ASP A 234 19.62 -1.43 5.63
C ASP A 234 19.02 -2.27 6.76
N ASN A 235 18.00 -1.78 7.44
CA ASN A 235 17.28 -2.48 8.51
C ASN A 235 15.76 -2.28 8.37
N PRO A 236 15.13 -2.88 7.35
CA PRO A 236 13.71 -2.70 7.09
C PRO A 236 12.84 -3.30 8.20
N VAL A 237 11.65 -2.76 8.36
CA VAL A 237 10.60 -3.37 9.16
C VAL A 237 9.83 -4.39 8.33
N ILE A 238 9.26 -5.39 8.99
CA ILE A 238 8.32 -6.36 8.40
C ILE A 238 6.94 -6.07 9.00
N PRO A 239 6.09 -5.31 8.29
CA PRO A 239 4.77 -4.95 8.79
C PRO A 239 3.80 -6.12 8.75
N THR A 240 2.92 -6.21 9.75
CA THR A 240 1.72 -7.05 9.73
C THR A 240 0.50 -6.15 9.81
N ILE A 241 -0.37 -6.25 8.80
CA ILE A 241 -1.59 -5.44 8.67
C ILE A 241 -2.79 -6.37 8.77
N THR A 242 -3.69 -6.09 9.69
CA THR A 242 -4.96 -6.83 9.84
C THR A 242 -6.13 -5.95 9.42
N GLY A 243 -6.96 -6.48 8.55
CA GLY A 243 -8.14 -5.79 8.04
C GLY A 243 -9.25 -6.74 7.63
N ARG A 244 -10.38 -6.18 7.18
CA ARG A 244 -11.58 -6.94 6.82
C ARG A 244 -12.00 -6.65 5.40
N ALA A 245 -12.51 -7.70 4.71
CA ALA A 245 -13.17 -7.57 3.42
C ALA A 245 -14.43 -8.45 3.37
N PHE A 246 -15.33 -8.14 2.44
CA PHE A 246 -16.59 -8.82 2.26
C PHE A 246 -16.85 -9.05 0.78
N VAL A 247 -17.27 -10.26 0.41
CA VAL A 247 -17.77 -10.53 -0.95
C VAL A 247 -19.12 -9.87 -1.10
N CYS A 248 -19.25 -8.95 -2.04
CA CYS A 248 -20.45 -8.16 -2.25
C CYS A 248 -21.25 -8.60 -3.48
N SER A 249 -20.61 -9.30 -4.43
CA SER A 249 -21.28 -9.78 -5.64
C SER A 249 -20.49 -10.89 -6.31
N GLU A 250 -21.16 -11.71 -7.09
CA GLU A 250 -20.62 -12.62 -8.08
C GLU A 250 -21.27 -12.30 -9.43
N ALA A 251 -20.51 -12.36 -10.51
CA ALA A 251 -21.02 -12.12 -11.85
C ALA A 251 -20.39 -13.07 -12.86
N ASN A 252 -21.17 -13.52 -13.83
CA ASN A 252 -20.69 -14.23 -15.01
C ASN A 252 -20.57 -13.26 -16.17
N LEU A 253 -19.37 -13.13 -16.73
CA LEU A 253 -19.14 -12.40 -17.96
C LEU A 253 -19.31 -13.34 -19.15
N ILE A 254 -20.21 -12.98 -20.06
CA ILE A 254 -20.46 -13.76 -21.27
C ILE A 254 -19.63 -13.14 -22.40
N GLN A 255 -18.72 -13.93 -22.96
CA GLN A 255 -17.97 -13.56 -24.15
C GLN A 255 -18.54 -14.31 -25.35
N ASN A 256 -19.26 -13.59 -26.24
CA ASN A 256 -19.78 -14.20 -27.46
C ASN A 256 -18.63 -14.40 -28.47
N PRO A 257 -18.39 -15.64 -28.95
CA PRO A 257 -17.35 -15.90 -29.95
C PRO A 257 -17.51 -15.13 -31.26
N GLU A 258 -18.73 -14.73 -31.61
CA GLU A 258 -19.05 -13.96 -32.82
C GLU A 258 -18.87 -12.45 -32.64
N ASP A 259 -18.66 -11.96 -31.41
CA ASP A 259 -18.41 -10.54 -31.16
C ASP A 259 -17.00 -10.17 -31.66
N PRO A 260 -16.89 -9.28 -32.68
CA PRO A 260 -15.59 -8.84 -33.19
C PRO A 260 -14.74 -8.12 -32.15
N TYR A 261 -15.37 -7.60 -31.08
CA TYR A 261 -14.70 -6.87 -29.99
C TYR A 261 -14.46 -7.73 -28.75
N ARG A 262 -14.73 -9.04 -28.78
CA ARG A 262 -14.64 -9.95 -27.62
C ARG A 262 -13.28 -9.98 -26.92
N LEU A 263 -12.20 -9.66 -27.65
CA LEU A 263 -10.83 -9.60 -27.10
C LEU A 263 -10.41 -8.16 -26.73
N GLY A 264 -11.33 -7.21 -26.78
CA GLY A 264 -11.06 -5.79 -26.63
C GLY A 264 -10.44 -5.17 -27.89
N ASN A 265 -10.26 -3.87 -27.89
CA ASN A 265 -9.50 -3.18 -28.91
C ASN A 265 -8.02 -3.21 -28.54
N GLU A 266 -7.14 -3.50 -29.50
CA GLU A 266 -5.71 -3.24 -29.32
C GLU A 266 -5.50 -1.70 -29.24
N ILE A 267 -5.65 -1.16 -28.05
CA ILE A 267 -5.20 0.22 -27.78
C ILE A 267 -3.69 0.14 -27.62
N LYS A 268 -2.95 0.56 -28.63
CA LYS A 268 -1.50 0.79 -28.52
C LYS A 268 -1.28 1.97 -27.58
N TRP A 269 -1.11 1.69 -26.30
CA TRP A 269 -0.71 2.68 -25.31
C TRP A 269 0.76 3.03 -25.57
N GLY A 270 1.00 4.29 -25.96
CA GLY A 270 2.35 4.84 -26.00
C GLY A 270 3.00 4.86 -27.38
N GLN A 271 2.47 5.63 -28.29
CA GLN A 271 3.23 6.41 -29.28
C GLN A 271 2.58 7.80 -29.33
N ALA A 272 2.98 8.67 -28.43
CA ALA A 272 2.86 10.13 -28.55
C ALA A 272 4.13 10.74 -27.94
#